data_e7266e7924cdf2058d4935e34f9564e3
#
_entry.id   e7266e7924cdf2058d4935e34f9564e3
#
_cell.length_a   1.000
_cell.length_b   1.000
_cell.length_c   1.000
_cell.angle_alpha   90.00
_cell.angle_beta   90.00
_cell.angle_gamma   90.00
#
_symmetry.space_group_name_H-M   'P 1'
#
loop_
_entity.id
_entity.type
_entity.pdbx_description
1 polymer ?
#
loop_
_entity_poly.entity_id
_entity_poly.type
_entity_poly.pdbx_seq_one_letter_code
_entity_poly.pdbx_strand_id
1 'polypeptide(L)'
;MCNKTMEQSFLAYIEESIKKNWDLDALTDYKGATLQYKDVARKIEKLHIIFEASGIRKGDKIAVCGRNSSHWGVTFLATLTYGAVIVPILHEFKADNVHNIVNHSEAKLLFVGDMVWENLNEAAMPLLEGIILMNDFSLLVSRTEKLTYAREHLNEMFGKKFPKNFRKEHVAYHKDQPEELAVINYTSGTTSYSKGVMLPYRSLWSNTKFAFEVLDLVPGDKLVSMLPMAHMYGLAFEFLYEFSVGCHIYFLTRMPSPKIIFQAFEEVKPSLIVAVPLIIEKIIKKSVLPKLETPAMKILLKVPIINDKIKSSVREQMIKAFGGNFKEVIIGGAAFNQEIEQFLRMIDFPYTVGYGMTECAPIICYEDWKRFKPGSCGKAAPRMEVKILSPEPENVVGEIVCKGPNVMMGYYKNEEATREVIDEDGWMHTGDLALMDSEGNVTIKGRSKNMLLGASGQNIYPEEIEDKLNNMPYVAESIIVQQNEKLVGLVYPDFDEAFAHGLKNADLERVMEENRVELNTQLPAYSQISKMKIYPEEFEKTPKKSIKRYLYQEAKG
;
A
#
# COMPACT_ATOMS: atom_id res chain seq x y z
N MET A 1 -10.77 -31.83 -19.56
CA MET A 1 -11.02 -30.37 -19.53
C MET A 1 -11.43 -29.82 -18.15
N CYS A 2 -11.55 -30.65 -17.11
CA CYS A 2 -12.04 -30.23 -15.78
C CYS A 2 -10.97 -29.65 -14.83
N ASN A 3 -9.66 -29.79 -15.10
CA ASN A 3 -8.61 -29.38 -14.18
C ASN A 3 -8.00 -27.97 -14.41
N LYS A 4 -8.20 -27.35 -15.57
CA LYS A 4 -7.61 -26.01 -15.83
C LYS A 4 -8.38 -24.86 -15.19
N THR A 5 -9.69 -24.98 -14.97
CA THR A 5 -10.54 -23.94 -14.39
C THR A 5 -10.39 -23.82 -12.86
N MET A 6 -10.05 -24.90 -12.16
CA MET A 6 -9.78 -24.84 -10.71
C MET A 6 -8.40 -24.24 -10.36
N GLU A 7 -7.45 -24.27 -11.30
CA GLU A 7 -6.09 -23.72 -11.07
C GLU A 7 -6.03 -22.19 -10.99
N GLN A 8 -7.08 -21.45 -11.36
CA GLN A 8 -7.09 -19.98 -11.42
C GLN A 8 -8.19 -19.32 -10.57
N SER A 9 -8.72 -20.01 -9.56
CA SER A 9 -9.72 -19.44 -8.65
C SER A 9 -9.08 -18.83 -7.42
N PHE A 10 -9.26 -17.53 -7.20
CA PHE A 10 -8.82 -16.85 -6.00
C PHE A 10 -9.64 -17.30 -4.77
N LEU A 11 -10.96 -17.42 -4.93
CA LEU A 11 -11.84 -17.80 -3.82
C LEU A 11 -11.61 -19.24 -3.36
N ALA A 12 -11.05 -20.10 -4.20
CA ALA A 12 -10.65 -21.43 -3.80
C ALA A 12 -9.54 -21.39 -2.73
N TYR A 13 -8.58 -20.45 -2.81
CA TYR A 13 -7.58 -20.25 -1.75
C TYR A 13 -8.23 -19.89 -0.42
N ILE A 14 -9.22 -18.99 -0.43
CA ILE A 14 -9.93 -18.54 0.77
C ILE A 14 -10.75 -19.70 1.38
N GLU A 15 -11.53 -20.41 0.56
CA GLU A 15 -12.35 -21.56 1.00
C GLU A 15 -11.49 -22.67 1.59
N GLU A 16 -10.40 -23.01 0.91
CA GLU A 16 -9.48 -24.07 1.34
C GLU A 16 -8.76 -23.68 2.64
N SER A 17 -8.27 -22.44 2.76
CA SER A 17 -7.63 -21.94 3.96
C SER A 17 -8.55 -22.01 5.17
N ILE A 18 -9.79 -21.54 5.04
CA ILE A 18 -10.78 -21.62 6.12
C ILE A 18 -11.02 -23.07 6.56
N LYS A 19 -11.20 -23.98 5.61
CA LYS A 19 -11.47 -25.40 5.91
C LYS A 19 -10.29 -26.11 6.58
N LYS A 20 -9.06 -25.82 6.11
CA LYS A 20 -7.83 -26.42 6.64
C LYS A 20 -7.45 -25.88 8.01
N ASN A 21 -7.63 -24.59 8.22
CA ASN A 21 -7.17 -23.88 9.41
C ASN A 21 -8.28 -23.57 10.41
N TRP A 22 -9.39 -24.32 10.38
CA TRP A 22 -10.67 -24.08 11.05
C TRP A 22 -10.56 -23.61 12.51
N ASP A 23 -9.66 -24.22 13.29
CA ASP A 23 -9.48 -23.95 14.72
C ASP A 23 -8.28 -23.04 15.01
N LEU A 24 -7.55 -22.57 14.01
CA LEU A 24 -6.46 -21.62 14.19
C LEU A 24 -7.00 -20.19 14.37
N ASP A 25 -6.25 -19.39 15.11
CA ASP A 25 -6.48 -17.95 15.20
C ASP A 25 -6.22 -17.31 13.83
N ALA A 26 -7.11 -16.43 13.38
CA ALA A 26 -7.07 -15.81 12.07
C ALA A 26 -6.86 -14.31 12.12
N LEU A 27 -7.76 -13.59 12.77
CA LEU A 27 -7.81 -12.13 12.77
C LEU A 27 -7.91 -11.60 14.20
N THR A 28 -7.00 -10.70 14.57
CA THR A 28 -7.02 -10.03 15.88
C THR A 28 -6.96 -8.54 15.70
N ASP A 29 -7.87 -7.81 16.32
CA ASP A 29 -7.71 -6.38 16.54
C ASP A 29 -6.67 -6.20 17.64
N TYR A 30 -5.52 -5.61 17.33
CA TYR A 30 -4.40 -5.52 18.28
C TYR A 30 -4.83 -4.90 19.62
N LYS A 31 -4.58 -5.63 20.72
CA LYS A 31 -5.11 -5.38 22.08
C LYS A 31 -6.63 -5.57 22.21
N GLY A 32 -7.27 -6.22 21.28
CA GLY A 32 -8.71 -6.49 21.28
C GLY A 32 -9.01 -7.99 21.07
N ALA A 33 -10.17 -8.24 20.47
CA ALA A 33 -10.68 -9.60 20.27
C ALA A 33 -9.97 -10.34 19.13
N THR A 34 -9.91 -11.66 19.26
CA THR A 34 -9.41 -12.59 18.24
C THR A 34 -10.56 -13.39 17.65
N LEU A 35 -10.57 -13.54 16.35
CA LEU A 35 -11.42 -14.43 15.59
C LEU A 35 -10.60 -15.62 15.07
N GLN A 36 -11.08 -16.83 15.29
CA GLN A 36 -10.55 -18.01 14.62
C GLN A 36 -11.11 -18.11 13.18
N TYR A 37 -10.50 -18.93 12.32
CA TYR A 37 -10.98 -19.14 10.94
C TYR A 37 -12.45 -19.56 10.92
N LYS A 38 -12.90 -20.40 11.86
CA LYS A 38 -14.30 -20.77 12.02
C LYS A 38 -15.23 -19.60 12.38
N ASP A 39 -14.73 -18.62 13.15
CA ASP A 39 -15.52 -17.45 13.50
C ASP A 39 -15.64 -16.50 12.32
N VAL A 40 -14.56 -16.35 11.54
CA VAL A 40 -14.59 -15.62 10.27
C VAL A 40 -15.61 -16.27 9.33
N ALA A 41 -15.55 -17.60 9.14
CA ALA A 41 -16.51 -18.32 8.29
C ALA A 41 -17.96 -18.12 8.73
N ARG A 42 -18.23 -18.18 10.04
CA ARG A 42 -19.57 -17.95 10.60
C ARG A 42 -20.06 -16.52 10.36
N LYS A 43 -19.18 -15.53 10.51
CA LYS A 43 -19.51 -14.12 10.24
C LYS A 43 -19.75 -13.88 8.75
N ILE A 44 -18.94 -14.47 7.87
CA ILE A 44 -19.14 -14.44 6.41
C ILE A 44 -20.54 -15.00 6.09
N GLU A 45 -20.88 -16.16 6.60
CA GLU A 45 -22.17 -16.79 6.34
C GLU A 45 -23.36 -15.94 6.83
N LYS A 46 -23.22 -15.29 7.99
CA LYS A 46 -24.23 -14.36 8.48
C LYS A 46 -24.40 -13.16 7.55
N LEU A 47 -23.31 -12.61 7.02
CA LEU A 47 -23.40 -11.54 6.03
C LEU A 47 -23.99 -12.02 4.70
N HIS A 48 -23.69 -13.23 4.25
CA HIS A 48 -24.33 -13.84 3.08
C HIS A 48 -25.85 -13.95 3.24
N ILE A 49 -26.31 -14.35 4.42
CA ILE A 49 -27.76 -14.38 4.74
C ILE A 49 -28.40 -13.00 4.66
N ILE A 50 -27.70 -11.96 5.18
CA ILE A 50 -28.17 -10.57 5.04
C ILE A 50 -28.24 -10.16 3.57
N PHE A 51 -27.19 -10.42 2.79
CA PHE A 51 -27.13 -10.07 1.37
C PHE A 51 -28.24 -10.75 0.57
N GLU A 52 -28.42 -12.04 0.76
CA GLU A 52 -29.47 -12.82 0.08
C GLU A 52 -30.86 -12.33 0.45
N ALA A 53 -31.17 -12.21 1.75
CA ALA A 53 -32.47 -11.79 2.24
C ALA A 53 -32.81 -10.32 1.91
N SER A 54 -31.82 -9.44 1.83
CA SER A 54 -31.99 -8.05 1.40
C SER A 54 -32.09 -7.88 -0.12
N GLY A 55 -31.82 -8.93 -0.90
CA GLY A 55 -31.95 -8.92 -2.35
C GLY A 55 -30.70 -8.42 -3.08
N ILE A 56 -29.54 -8.41 -2.41
CA ILE A 56 -28.24 -8.18 -3.06
C ILE A 56 -27.96 -9.33 -4.03
N ARG A 57 -27.49 -9.01 -5.21
CA ARG A 57 -27.19 -9.96 -6.28
C ARG A 57 -25.68 -10.05 -6.53
N LYS A 58 -25.26 -11.12 -7.17
CA LYS A 58 -23.90 -11.23 -7.72
C LYS A 58 -23.60 -10.05 -8.64
N GLY A 59 -22.41 -9.47 -8.53
CA GLY A 59 -22.01 -8.29 -9.27
C GLY A 59 -22.51 -6.96 -8.72
N ASP A 60 -23.43 -6.94 -7.74
CA ASP A 60 -23.79 -5.73 -7.01
C ASP A 60 -22.58 -5.22 -6.22
N LYS A 61 -22.46 -3.90 -6.05
CA LYS A 61 -21.32 -3.29 -5.37
C LYS A 61 -21.65 -3.06 -3.91
N ILE A 62 -20.70 -3.40 -3.04
CA ILE A 62 -20.74 -3.15 -1.59
C ILE A 62 -19.50 -2.35 -1.22
N ALA A 63 -19.68 -1.19 -0.62
CA ALA A 63 -18.59 -0.34 -0.18
C ALA A 63 -18.19 -0.64 1.27
N VAL A 64 -16.91 -0.50 1.57
CA VAL A 64 -16.35 -0.57 2.93
C VAL A 64 -15.42 0.61 3.17
N CYS A 65 -15.68 1.38 4.24
CA CYS A 65 -14.89 2.55 4.62
C CYS A 65 -14.65 2.58 6.12
N GLY A 66 -13.44 2.28 6.55
CA GLY A 66 -13.06 2.25 7.96
C GLY A 66 -11.60 1.90 8.15
N ARG A 67 -11.14 1.96 9.39
CA ARG A 67 -9.79 1.51 9.73
C ARG A 67 -9.67 -0.01 9.61
N ASN A 68 -8.43 -0.46 9.45
CA ASN A 68 -8.13 -1.89 9.49
C ASN A 68 -8.69 -2.51 10.76
N SER A 69 -9.43 -3.60 10.60
CA SER A 69 -9.98 -4.38 11.69
C SER A 69 -10.39 -5.78 11.22
N SER A 70 -10.61 -6.68 12.15
CA SER A 70 -11.12 -8.02 11.87
C SER A 70 -12.47 -7.96 11.13
N HIS A 71 -13.36 -7.03 11.51
CA HIS A 71 -14.65 -6.87 10.85
C HIS A 71 -14.53 -6.25 9.45
N TRP A 72 -13.53 -5.38 9.20
CA TRP A 72 -13.21 -4.92 7.85
C TRP A 72 -12.82 -6.11 6.96
N GLY A 73 -11.92 -6.97 7.46
CA GLY A 73 -11.52 -8.19 6.76
C GLY A 73 -12.68 -9.14 6.48
N VAL A 74 -13.54 -9.36 7.48
CA VAL A 74 -14.77 -10.18 7.32
C VAL A 74 -15.69 -9.59 6.26
N THR A 75 -15.92 -8.27 6.27
CA THR A 75 -16.77 -7.60 5.27
C THR A 75 -16.21 -7.77 3.86
N PHE A 76 -14.91 -7.58 3.70
CA PHE A 76 -14.22 -7.76 2.42
C PHE A 76 -14.39 -9.20 1.89
N LEU A 77 -14.06 -10.18 2.71
CA LEU A 77 -14.17 -11.60 2.34
C LEU A 77 -15.63 -12.01 2.08
N ALA A 78 -16.57 -11.57 2.92
CA ALA A 78 -17.99 -11.88 2.73
C ALA A 78 -18.51 -11.35 1.39
N THR A 79 -18.10 -10.14 1.00
CA THR A 79 -18.51 -9.56 -0.28
C THR A 79 -18.00 -10.37 -1.46
N LEU A 80 -16.70 -10.69 -1.49
CA LEU A 80 -16.11 -11.48 -2.57
C LEU A 80 -16.67 -12.91 -2.62
N THR A 81 -16.75 -13.57 -1.46
CA THR A 81 -17.21 -14.96 -1.37
C THR A 81 -18.70 -15.13 -1.67
N TYR A 82 -19.48 -14.05 -1.63
CA TYR A 82 -20.85 -14.00 -2.13
C TYR A 82 -20.92 -13.84 -3.65
N GLY A 83 -19.88 -13.32 -4.29
CA GLY A 83 -19.84 -12.95 -5.70
C GLY A 83 -20.31 -11.52 -5.97
N ALA A 84 -20.35 -10.67 -4.94
CA ALA A 84 -20.54 -9.24 -5.09
C ALA A 84 -19.18 -8.53 -5.30
N VAL A 85 -19.20 -7.30 -5.80
CA VAL A 85 -18.01 -6.49 -6.05
C VAL A 85 -17.75 -5.61 -4.83
N ILE A 86 -16.56 -5.71 -4.27
CA ILE A 86 -16.16 -4.86 -3.15
C ILE A 86 -15.56 -3.52 -3.61
N VAL A 87 -15.94 -2.45 -2.93
CA VAL A 87 -15.41 -1.09 -3.13
C VAL A 87 -14.73 -0.62 -1.85
N PRO A 88 -13.44 -0.92 -1.65
CA PRO A 88 -12.71 -0.45 -0.49
C PRO A 88 -12.39 1.03 -0.62
N ILE A 89 -12.74 1.81 0.42
CA ILE A 89 -12.57 3.25 0.48
C ILE A 89 -11.65 3.60 1.64
N LEU A 90 -10.65 4.44 1.39
CA LEU A 90 -9.75 4.93 2.43
C LEU A 90 -10.52 5.77 3.46
N HIS A 91 -10.39 5.40 4.73
CA HIS A 91 -11.01 6.12 5.84
C HIS A 91 -10.46 7.55 6.05
N GLU A 92 -9.31 7.86 5.46
CA GLU A 92 -8.70 9.20 5.47
C GLU A 92 -9.28 10.14 4.40
N PHE A 93 -10.15 9.65 3.51
CA PHE A 93 -10.85 10.51 2.56
C PHE A 93 -11.82 11.45 3.28
N LYS A 94 -11.94 12.68 2.77
CA LYS A 94 -12.96 13.62 3.23
C LYS A 94 -14.37 13.09 2.89
N ALA A 95 -15.37 13.50 3.64
CA ALA A 95 -16.74 13.03 3.46
C ALA A 95 -17.24 13.13 2.00
N ASP A 96 -17.00 14.26 1.34
CA ASP A 96 -17.41 14.47 -0.06
C ASP A 96 -16.79 13.44 -1.01
N ASN A 97 -15.52 13.06 -0.77
CA ASN A 97 -14.87 12.02 -1.58
C ASN A 97 -15.52 10.65 -1.36
N VAL A 98 -15.85 10.32 -0.10
CA VAL A 98 -16.56 9.07 0.22
C VAL A 98 -17.93 9.06 -0.46
N HIS A 99 -18.73 10.15 -0.34
CA HIS A 99 -20.02 10.28 -1.00
C HIS A 99 -19.91 10.09 -2.51
N ASN A 100 -18.93 10.75 -3.14
CA ASN A 100 -18.71 10.65 -4.58
C ASN A 100 -18.34 9.22 -5.01
N ILE A 101 -17.48 8.54 -4.27
CA ILE A 101 -17.07 7.15 -4.58
C ILE A 101 -18.26 6.21 -4.44
N VAL A 102 -19.02 6.32 -3.36
CA VAL A 102 -20.23 5.50 -3.13
C VAL A 102 -21.23 5.67 -4.26
N ASN A 103 -21.50 6.92 -4.65
CA ASN A 103 -22.43 7.22 -5.74
C ASN A 103 -21.89 6.77 -7.10
N HIS A 104 -20.62 7.06 -7.42
CA HIS A 104 -20.03 6.69 -8.70
C HIS A 104 -19.95 5.17 -8.88
N SER A 105 -19.61 4.43 -7.81
CA SER A 105 -19.57 2.97 -7.81
C SER A 105 -20.96 2.32 -7.86
N GLU A 106 -22.03 3.08 -7.58
CA GLU A 106 -23.39 2.55 -7.44
C GLU A 106 -23.50 1.48 -6.36
N ALA A 107 -22.74 1.67 -5.25
CA ALA A 107 -22.79 0.75 -4.14
C ALA A 107 -24.19 0.69 -3.53
N LYS A 108 -24.70 -0.51 -3.27
CA LYS A 108 -25.99 -0.74 -2.63
C LYS A 108 -25.92 -0.70 -1.12
N LEU A 109 -24.83 -1.19 -0.55
CA LEU A 109 -24.56 -1.17 0.88
C LEU A 109 -23.24 -0.47 1.15
N LEU A 110 -23.17 0.24 2.29
CA LEU A 110 -21.95 0.81 2.84
C LEU A 110 -21.72 0.22 4.23
N PHE A 111 -20.61 -0.47 4.40
CA PHE A 111 -20.08 -0.81 5.72
C PHE A 111 -19.12 0.30 6.16
N VAL A 112 -19.38 0.91 7.31
CA VAL A 112 -18.66 2.10 7.74
C VAL A 112 -18.17 1.99 9.18
N GLY A 113 -16.95 2.46 9.45
CA GLY A 113 -16.43 2.61 10.80
C GLY A 113 -17.07 3.82 11.52
N ASP A 114 -17.14 3.75 12.84
CA ASP A 114 -17.73 4.78 13.70
C ASP A 114 -17.19 6.19 13.43
N MET A 115 -15.88 6.36 13.46
CA MET A 115 -15.22 7.66 13.23
C MET A 115 -15.48 8.24 11.83
N VAL A 116 -15.67 7.39 10.83
CA VAL A 116 -16.01 7.83 9.47
C VAL A 116 -17.46 8.26 9.42
N TRP A 117 -18.35 7.45 10.03
CA TRP A 117 -19.79 7.71 10.05
C TRP A 117 -20.16 9.07 10.62
N GLU A 118 -19.50 9.49 11.70
CA GLU A 118 -19.73 10.79 12.34
C GLU A 118 -19.65 11.99 11.39
N ASN A 119 -18.91 11.85 10.28
CA ASN A 119 -18.68 12.92 9.31
C ASN A 119 -19.49 12.76 8.01
N LEU A 120 -20.20 11.63 7.81
CA LEU A 120 -20.93 11.38 6.58
C LEU A 120 -22.34 11.96 6.62
N ASN A 121 -22.79 12.41 5.45
CA ASN A 121 -24.19 12.78 5.21
C ASN A 121 -24.87 11.68 4.39
N GLU A 122 -25.76 10.90 4.99
CA GLU A 122 -26.46 9.80 4.32
C GLU A 122 -27.34 10.27 3.15
N ALA A 123 -27.89 11.50 3.24
CA ALA A 123 -28.70 12.06 2.17
C ALA A 123 -27.89 12.35 0.89
N ALA A 124 -26.56 12.51 1.01
CA ALA A 124 -25.66 12.69 -0.12
C ALA A 124 -25.37 11.36 -0.85
N MET A 125 -25.84 10.21 -0.35
CA MET A 125 -25.68 8.89 -0.95
C MET A 125 -27.05 8.23 -1.23
N PRO A 126 -27.85 8.76 -2.16
CA PRO A 126 -29.25 8.36 -2.35
C PRO A 126 -29.42 6.94 -2.94
N LEU A 127 -28.38 6.37 -3.57
CA LEU A 127 -28.45 5.04 -4.19
C LEU A 127 -28.25 3.89 -3.19
N LEU A 128 -27.76 4.17 -1.98
CA LEU A 128 -27.60 3.16 -0.94
C LEU A 128 -28.95 2.62 -0.48
N GLU A 129 -29.07 1.31 -0.39
CA GLU A 129 -30.20 0.63 0.25
C GLU A 129 -30.02 0.55 1.77
N GLY A 130 -28.77 0.62 2.25
CA GLY A 130 -28.47 0.68 3.68
C GLY A 130 -27.04 0.99 4.03
N ILE A 131 -26.86 1.38 5.30
CA ILE A 131 -25.56 1.66 5.92
C ILE A 131 -25.45 0.80 7.19
N ILE A 132 -24.36 0.05 7.29
CA ILE A 132 -24.11 -0.91 8.38
C ILE A 132 -22.84 -0.48 9.11
N LEU A 133 -22.93 -0.38 10.44
CA LEU A 133 -21.77 -0.10 11.29
C LEU A 133 -20.84 -1.32 11.29
N MET A 134 -19.60 -1.11 10.92
CA MET A 134 -18.63 -2.19 10.80
C MET A 134 -18.23 -2.81 12.15
N ASN A 135 -18.30 -2.04 13.23
CA ASN A 135 -17.87 -2.46 14.56
C ASN A 135 -18.64 -3.69 15.09
N ASP A 136 -19.92 -3.78 14.81
CA ASP A 136 -20.81 -4.85 15.32
C ASP A 136 -21.84 -5.35 14.30
N PHE A 137 -21.78 -4.84 13.07
CA PHE A 137 -22.74 -5.07 12.00
C PHE A 137 -24.18 -4.63 12.33
N SER A 138 -24.35 -3.63 13.22
CA SER A 138 -25.63 -2.99 13.46
C SER A 138 -26.05 -2.13 12.26
N LEU A 139 -27.36 -2.03 12.05
CA LEU A 139 -27.93 -1.27 10.95
C LEU A 139 -28.08 0.21 11.39
N LEU A 140 -27.36 1.12 10.73
CA LEU A 140 -27.46 2.56 10.95
C LEU A 140 -28.57 3.19 10.14
N VAL A 141 -28.67 2.80 8.86
CA VAL A 141 -29.68 3.28 7.93
C VAL A 141 -30.23 2.10 7.14
N SER A 142 -31.55 2.00 7.04
CA SER A 142 -32.23 1.07 6.16
C SER A 142 -33.27 1.81 5.33
N ARG A 143 -33.21 1.60 4.02
CA ARG A 143 -34.15 2.19 3.05
C ARG A 143 -35.04 1.14 2.39
N THR A 144 -34.89 -0.13 2.80
CA THR A 144 -35.72 -1.24 2.31
C THR A 144 -36.22 -2.09 3.47
N GLU A 145 -37.50 -2.51 3.41
CA GLU A 145 -38.05 -3.44 4.40
C GLU A 145 -37.30 -4.78 4.43
N LYS A 146 -36.79 -5.22 3.26
CA LYS A 146 -36.02 -6.45 3.15
C LYS A 146 -34.72 -6.43 3.97
N LEU A 147 -34.00 -5.30 3.93
CA LEU A 147 -32.75 -5.17 4.69
C LEU A 147 -33.05 -5.10 6.20
N THR A 148 -34.07 -4.37 6.61
CA THR A 148 -34.52 -4.32 8.01
C THR A 148 -34.87 -5.73 8.51
N TYR A 149 -35.72 -6.44 7.76
CA TYR A 149 -36.10 -7.80 8.09
C TYR A 149 -34.88 -8.74 8.17
N ALA A 150 -34.01 -8.68 7.18
CA ALA A 150 -32.79 -9.50 7.14
C ALA A 150 -31.92 -9.31 8.39
N ARG A 151 -31.78 -8.08 8.85
CA ARG A 151 -30.96 -7.77 10.05
C ARG A 151 -31.65 -8.21 11.34
N GLU A 152 -32.93 -7.95 11.49
CA GLU A 152 -33.71 -8.29 12.69
C GLU A 152 -33.84 -9.82 12.89
N HIS A 153 -34.01 -10.58 11.80
CA HIS A 153 -34.21 -12.04 11.84
C HIS A 153 -32.95 -12.85 11.53
N LEU A 154 -31.78 -12.21 11.50
CA LEU A 154 -30.51 -12.85 11.12
C LEU A 154 -30.24 -14.15 11.88
N ASN A 155 -30.36 -14.11 13.21
CA ASN A 155 -30.05 -15.27 14.05
C ASN A 155 -31.09 -16.41 13.85
N GLU A 156 -32.34 -16.06 13.62
CA GLU A 156 -33.39 -17.03 13.29
C GLU A 156 -33.10 -17.71 11.94
N MET A 157 -32.80 -16.92 10.91
CA MET A 157 -32.47 -17.44 9.58
C MET A 157 -31.22 -18.30 9.62
N PHE A 158 -30.18 -17.87 10.35
CA PHE A 158 -28.97 -18.65 10.54
C PHE A 158 -29.25 -20.00 11.24
N GLY A 159 -30.05 -19.97 12.33
CA GLY A 159 -30.46 -21.19 13.03
C GLY A 159 -31.29 -22.14 12.18
N LYS A 160 -32.20 -21.63 11.32
CA LYS A 160 -32.94 -22.42 10.36
C LYS A 160 -32.05 -23.08 9.30
N LYS A 161 -31.05 -22.33 8.80
CA LYS A 161 -30.09 -22.81 7.80
C LYS A 161 -29.15 -23.88 8.39
N PHE A 162 -28.77 -23.72 9.65
CA PHE A 162 -27.85 -24.64 10.36
C PHE A 162 -28.42 -25.12 11.69
N PRO A 163 -29.43 -26.00 11.67
CA PRO A 163 -30.19 -26.39 12.87
C PRO A 163 -29.38 -27.18 13.91
N LYS A 164 -28.29 -27.82 13.51
CA LYS A 164 -27.40 -28.51 14.45
C LYS A 164 -26.20 -27.66 14.84
N ASN A 165 -25.30 -27.41 13.91
CA ASN A 165 -24.12 -26.54 14.10
C ASN A 165 -23.58 -26.14 12.73
N PHE A 166 -23.03 -24.93 12.64
CA PHE A 166 -22.24 -24.53 11.48
C PHE A 166 -20.85 -25.17 11.55
N ARG A 167 -20.43 -25.84 10.50
CA ARG A 167 -19.18 -26.61 10.41
C ARG A 167 -18.46 -26.28 9.10
N LYS A 168 -17.18 -26.68 9.00
CA LYS A 168 -16.34 -26.44 7.82
C LYS A 168 -16.92 -27.05 6.52
N GLU A 169 -17.67 -28.13 6.62
CA GLU A 169 -18.34 -28.78 5.48
C GLU A 169 -19.44 -27.91 4.87
N HIS A 170 -19.99 -26.97 5.62
CA HIS A 170 -21.00 -26.02 5.14
C HIS A 170 -20.40 -24.84 4.39
N VAL A 171 -19.08 -24.63 4.48
CA VAL A 171 -18.39 -23.55 3.76
C VAL A 171 -18.39 -23.87 2.28
N ALA A 172 -19.10 -23.04 1.51
CA ALA A 172 -19.16 -23.13 0.06
C ALA A 172 -19.33 -21.71 -0.50
N TYR A 173 -18.36 -21.27 -1.25
CA TYR A 173 -18.29 -19.91 -1.73
C TYR A 173 -18.59 -19.81 -3.24
N HIS A 174 -18.75 -18.60 -3.72
CA HIS A 174 -18.88 -18.30 -5.12
C HIS A 174 -17.74 -18.94 -5.93
N LYS A 175 -18.05 -19.45 -7.11
CA LYS A 175 -17.06 -20.00 -8.05
C LYS A 175 -16.67 -18.89 -9.02
N ASP A 176 -15.62 -18.18 -8.66
CA ASP A 176 -15.10 -17.05 -9.41
C ASP A 176 -14.55 -17.46 -10.78
N GLN A 177 -14.73 -16.56 -11.76
CA GLN A 177 -14.14 -16.69 -13.08
C GLN A 177 -13.01 -15.65 -13.23
N PRO A 178 -11.93 -15.96 -13.99
CA PRO A 178 -10.77 -15.07 -14.12
C PRO A 178 -11.10 -13.62 -14.51
N GLU A 179 -12.01 -13.43 -15.44
CA GLU A 179 -12.40 -12.10 -15.96
C GLU A 179 -13.59 -11.48 -15.20
N GLU A 180 -14.10 -12.13 -14.15
CA GLU A 180 -15.17 -11.59 -13.33
C GLU A 180 -14.61 -10.44 -12.44
N LEU A 181 -15.33 -9.31 -12.41
CA LEU A 181 -14.95 -8.16 -11.59
C LEU A 181 -15.06 -8.49 -10.10
N ALA A 182 -13.97 -8.30 -9.36
CA ALA A 182 -13.89 -8.56 -7.93
C ALA A 182 -13.86 -7.27 -7.10
N VAL A 183 -13.03 -6.31 -7.50
CA VAL A 183 -12.76 -5.09 -6.74
C VAL A 183 -12.82 -3.87 -7.64
N ILE A 184 -13.41 -2.77 -7.15
CA ILE A 184 -13.21 -1.43 -7.71
C ILE A 184 -12.44 -0.63 -6.67
N ASN A 185 -11.15 -0.42 -6.90
CA ASN A 185 -10.29 0.33 -5.98
C ASN A 185 -10.06 1.76 -6.50
N TYR A 186 -10.45 2.76 -5.70
CA TYR A 186 -10.33 4.15 -6.11
C TYR A 186 -8.96 4.72 -5.80
N THR A 187 -8.30 5.23 -6.83
CA THR A 187 -7.00 5.91 -6.66
C THR A 187 -7.21 7.39 -6.40
N SER A 188 -6.40 7.96 -5.51
CA SER A 188 -6.30 9.40 -5.36
C SER A 188 -5.55 9.97 -6.58
N GLY A 189 -6.26 10.26 -7.66
CA GLY A 189 -5.68 10.92 -8.83
C GLY A 189 -5.13 12.31 -8.48
N THR A 190 -4.18 12.78 -9.28
CA THR A 190 -3.70 14.18 -9.26
C THR A 190 -4.75 15.17 -9.78
N THR A 191 -5.86 14.66 -10.32
CA THR A 191 -7.04 15.41 -10.78
C THR A 191 -8.15 15.35 -9.72
N SER A 192 -9.11 16.26 -9.78
CA SER A 192 -10.20 16.45 -8.79
C SER A 192 -11.10 15.22 -8.56
N TYR A 193 -11.01 14.17 -9.37
CA TYR A 193 -11.81 12.97 -9.25
C TYR A 193 -10.95 11.70 -9.19
N SER A 194 -11.21 10.85 -8.19
CA SER A 194 -10.60 9.52 -8.08
C SER A 194 -11.07 8.60 -9.19
N LYS A 195 -10.14 7.85 -9.82
CA LYS A 195 -10.48 6.84 -10.83
C LYS A 195 -10.73 5.49 -10.15
N GLY A 196 -11.80 4.82 -10.51
CA GLY A 196 -12.11 3.47 -10.01
C GLY A 196 -11.40 2.39 -10.83
N VAL A 197 -10.37 1.80 -10.31
CA VAL A 197 -9.60 0.72 -10.94
C VAL A 197 -10.37 -0.58 -10.84
N MET A 198 -10.74 -1.18 -11.96
CA MET A 198 -11.47 -2.46 -12.01
C MET A 198 -10.50 -3.63 -11.99
N LEU A 199 -10.49 -4.38 -10.90
CA LEU A 199 -9.64 -5.55 -10.71
C LEU A 199 -10.47 -6.85 -10.78
N PRO A 200 -10.19 -7.72 -11.78
CA PRO A 200 -10.84 -9.01 -11.90
C PRO A 200 -10.23 -10.05 -10.94
N TYR A 201 -10.89 -11.17 -10.74
CA TYR A 201 -10.37 -12.26 -9.88
C TYR A 201 -9.00 -12.77 -10.34
N ARG A 202 -8.69 -12.79 -11.65
CA ARG A 202 -7.35 -13.20 -12.13
C ARG A 202 -6.23 -12.36 -11.55
N SER A 203 -6.49 -11.06 -11.31
CA SER A 203 -5.47 -10.16 -10.75
C SER A 203 -5.20 -10.48 -9.27
N LEU A 204 -6.24 -10.76 -8.49
CA LEU A 204 -6.12 -11.20 -7.10
C LEU A 204 -5.44 -12.57 -7.00
N TRP A 205 -5.88 -13.53 -7.85
CA TRP A 205 -5.29 -14.85 -7.92
C TRP A 205 -3.80 -14.80 -8.26
N SER A 206 -3.42 -14.04 -9.28
CA SER A 206 -2.02 -13.98 -9.73
C SER A 206 -1.09 -13.34 -8.70
N ASN A 207 -1.54 -12.28 -8.00
CA ASN A 207 -0.79 -11.69 -6.89
C ASN A 207 -0.66 -12.66 -5.70
N THR A 208 -1.73 -13.37 -5.34
CA THR A 208 -1.69 -14.36 -4.27
C THR A 208 -0.80 -15.54 -4.64
N LYS A 209 -0.91 -16.04 -5.87
CA LYS A 209 -0.05 -17.11 -6.37
C LYS A 209 1.43 -16.70 -6.40
N PHE A 210 1.73 -15.47 -6.83
CA PHE A 210 3.07 -14.90 -6.74
C PHE A 210 3.61 -15.00 -5.30
N ALA A 211 2.82 -14.56 -4.32
CA ALA A 211 3.24 -14.60 -2.93
C ALA A 211 3.48 -16.04 -2.43
N PHE A 212 2.65 -17.00 -2.81
CA PHE A 212 2.89 -18.43 -2.51
C PHE A 212 4.18 -18.98 -3.14
N GLU A 213 4.61 -18.44 -4.27
CA GLU A 213 5.83 -18.88 -4.98
C GLU A 213 7.12 -18.28 -4.42
N VAL A 214 7.04 -17.09 -3.82
CA VAL A 214 8.24 -16.32 -3.41
C VAL A 214 8.33 -16.06 -1.90
N LEU A 215 7.21 -16.04 -1.19
CA LEU A 215 7.16 -15.80 0.25
C LEU A 215 6.91 -17.12 0.98
N ASP A 216 7.74 -17.41 1.96
CA ASP A 216 7.73 -18.69 2.66
C ASP A 216 7.00 -18.57 4.02
N LEU A 217 5.67 -18.34 3.99
CA LEU A 217 4.84 -18.36 5.18
C LEU A 217 4.12 -19.71 5.32
N VAL A 218 3.84 -20.08 6.57
CA VAL A 218 3.15 -21.33 6.92
C VAL A 218 1.94 -21.05 7.80
N PRO A 219 0.94 -21.97 7.88
CA PRO A 219 -0.19 -21.82 8.77
C PRO A 219 0.23 -21.56 10.23
N GLY A 220 -0.39 -20.55 10.86
CA GLY A 220 -0.06 -20.12 12.21
C GLY A 220 1.06 -19.08 12.33
N ASP A 221 1.76 -18.74 11.23
CA ASP A 221 2.64 -17.58 11.18
C ASP A 221 1.88 -16.32 11.53
N LYS A 222 2.56 -15.37 12.18
CA LYS A 222 1.94 -14.14 12.68
C LYS A 222 2.39 -12.94 11.87
N LEU A 223 1.47 -12.01 11.64
CA LEU A 223 1.75 -10.76 10.94
C LEU A 223 1.11 -9.58 11.65
N VAL A 224 1.69 -8.41 11.44
CA VAL A 224 1.13 -7.13 11.88
C VAL A 224 0.72 -6.34 10.64
N SER A 225 -0.58 -6.14 10.46
CA SER A 225 -1.13 -5.30 9.39
C SER A 225 -1.17 -3.85 9.85
N MET A 226 -0.32 -3.04 9.24
CA MET A 226 -0.15 -1.61 9.56
C MET A 226 -0.44 -0.68 8.40
N LEU A 227 -0.45 -1.20 7.17
CA LEU A 227 -0.80 -0.46 5.97
C LEU A 227 -2.32 -0.44 5.78
N PRO A 228 -2.91 0.65 5.23
CA PRO A 228 -4.35 0.67 4.97
C PRO A 228 -4.78 -0.48 4.06
N MET A 229 -5.74 -1.31 4.52
CA MET A 229 -6.28 -2.42 3.72
C MET A 229 -7.09 -1.94 2.51
N ALA A 230 -7.56 -0.70 2.51
CA ALA A 230 -8.17 -0.10 1.32
C ALA A 230 -7.14 0.21 0.20
N HIS A 231 -5.85 0.06 0.47
CA HIS A 231 -4.77 0.09 -0.52
C HIS A 231 -4.40 -1.31 -0.96
N MET A 232 -4.22 -1.53 -2.27
CA MET A 232 -3.90 -2.83 -2.84
C MET A 232 -2.62 -3.45 -2.27
N TYR A 233 -1.62 -2.64 -1.89
CA TYR A 233 -0.38 -3.14 -1.31
C TYR A 233 -0.62 -3.79 0.08
N GLY A 234 -1.26 -3.07 0.99
CA GLY A 234 -1.65 -3.63 2.29
C GLY A 234 -2.67 -4.77 2.15
N LEU A 235 -3.65 -4.61 1.26
CA LEU A 235 -4.67 -5.63 1.01
C LEU A 235 -4.06 -6.96 0.55
N ALA A 236 -3.17 -6.93 -0.44
CA ALA A 236 -2.61 -8.14 -1.04
C ALA A 236 -1.60 -8.84 -0.12
N PHE A 237 -0.71 -8.07 0.56
CA PHE A 237 0.48 -8.58 1.25
C PHE A 237 0.52 -8.34 2.77
N GLU A 238 -0.59 -7.91 3.38
CA GLU A 238 -0.83 -7.96 4.83
C GLU A 238 -2.17 -8.63 5.16
N PHE A 239 -2.92 -9.11 4.14
CA PHE A 239 -4.22 -9.74 4.39
C PHE A 239 -4.54 -10.91 3.46
N LEU A 240 -4.68 -10.69 2.13
CA LEU A 240 -5.24 -11.74 1.25
C LEU A 240 -4.34 -12.97 1.15
N TYR A 241 -3.05 -12.78 0.95
CA TYR A 241 -2.08 -13.88 0.88
C TYR A 241 -1.97 -14.58 2.23
N GLU A 242 -1.76 -13.83 3.28
CA GLU A 242 -1.59 -14.35 4.64
C GLU A 242 -2.80 -15.13 5.11
N PHE A 243 -4.00 -14.62 4.85
CA PHE A 243 -5.24 -15.33 5.14
C PHE A 243 -5.36 -16.61 4.32
N SER A 244 -4.92 -16.58 3.05
CA SER A 244 -4.92 -17.76 2.16
C SER A 244 -3.93 -18.83 2.63
N VAL A 245 -2.84 -18.46 3.28
CA VAL A 245 -1.87 -19.40 3.88
C VAL A 245 -2.42 -20.06 5.15
N GLY A 246 -3.17 -19.33 5.96
CA GLY A 246 -3.61 -19.75 7.29
C GLY A 246 -2.88 -19.01 8.42
N CYS A 247 -2.36 -17.83 8.15
CA CYS A 247 -1.66 -17.00 9.12
C CYS A 247 -2.60 -16.35 10.12
N HIS A 248 -2.04 -15.86 11.23
CA HIS A 248 -2.71 -15.06 12.23
C HIS A 248 -2.34 -13.59 12.04
N ILE A 249 -3.31 -12.75 11.66
CA ILE A 249 -3.12 -11.35 11.30
C ILE A 249 -3.58 -10.46 12.44
N TYR A 250 -2.69 -9.55 12.87
CA TYR A 250 -2.96 -8.55 13.90
C TYR A 250 -3.11 -7.17 13.25
N PHE A 251 -4.31 -6.61 13.29
CA PHE A 251 -4.59 -5.28 12.75
C PHE A 251 -4.25 -4.19 13.76
N LEU A 252 -3.43 -3.21 13.37
CA LEU A 252 -3.25 -1.99 14.12
C LEU A 252 -4.48 -1.10 13.93
N THR A 253 -5.38 -1.10 14.88
CA THR A 253 -6.64 -0.32 14.84
C THR A 253 -6.45 1.17 15.14
N ARG A 254 -5.25 1.55 15.60
CA ARG A 254 -4.83 2.94 15.83
C ARG A 254 -3.84 3.38 14.77
N MET A 255 -3.68 4.71 14.60
CA MET A 255 -2.69 5.25 13.67
C MET A 255 -1.29 4.72 14.04
N PRO A 256 -0.59 4.06 13.11
CA PRO A 256 0.71 3.48 13.38
C PRO A 256 1.75 4.58 13.63
N SER A 257 2.23 4.69 14.86
CA SER A 257 3.43 5.44 15.22
C SER A 257 4.60 4.49 15.41
N PRO A 258 5.86 4.92 15.26
CA PRO A 258 7.02 4.05 15.48
C PRO A 258 6.95 3.30 16.83
N LYS A 259 6.53 3.98 17.89
CA LYS A 259 6.38 3.37 19.22
C LYS A 259 5.36 2.23 19.24
N ILE A 260 4.19 2.43 18.62
CA ILE A 260 3.12 1.41 18.55
C ILE A 260 3.58 0.23 17.68
N ILE A 261 4.24 0.52 16.56
CA ILE A 261 4.77 -0.51 15.66
C ILE A 261 5.80 -1.39 16.38
N PHE A 262 6.79 -0.81 17.04
CA PHE A 262 7.79 -1.58 17.78
C PHE A 262 7.18 -2.42 18.89
N GLN A 263 6.24 -1.86 19.65
CA GLN A 263 5.53 -2.60 20.67
C GLN A 263 4.78 -3.80 20.09
N ALA A 264 4.08 -3.60 18.97
CA ALA A 264 3.38 -4.68 18.29
C ALA A 264 4.35 -5.74 17.73
N PHE A 265 5.48 -5.33 17.17
CA PHE A 265 6.50 -6.28 16.68
C PHE A 265 7.13 -7.10 17.80
N GLU A 266 7.42 -6.49 18.94
CA GLU A 266 7.97 -7.18 20.12
C GLU A 266 6.98 -8.22 20.68
N GLU A 267 5.69 -7.89 20.73
CA GLU A 267 4.66 -8.76 21.28
C GLU A 267 4.22 -9.86 20.30
N VAL A 268 4.02 -9.50 19.02
CA VAL A 268 3.50 -10.41 17.99
C VAL A 268 4.61 -11.27 17.39
N LYS A 269 5.80 -10.71 17.19
CA LYS A 269 6.95 -11.33 16.51
C LYS A 269 6.59 -11.80 15.10
N PRO A 270 6.31 -10.86 14.18
CA PRO A 270 5.83 -11.19 12.84
C PRO A 270 6.85 -12.02 12.06
N SER A 271 6.36 -12.92 11.21
CA SER A 271 7.19 -13.74 10.32
C SER A 271 7.55 -13.05 9.01
N LEU A 272 6.79 -12.03 8.63
CA LEU A 272 7.01 -11.16 7.47
C LEU A 272 6.64 -9.73 7.85
N ILE A 273 7.38 -8.75 7.35
CA ILE A 273 7.07 -7.33 7.54
C ILE A 273 6.90 -6.67 6.17
N VAL A 274 5.76 -6.04 5.98
CA VAL A 274 5.45 -5.24 4.78
C VAL A 274 5.40 -3.78 5.21
N ALA A 275 6.17 -2.92 4.55
CA ALA A 275 6.33 -1.54 4.97
C ALA A 275 6.38 -0.56 3.80
N VAL A 276 6.08 0.70 4.07
CA VAL A 276 6.39 1.81 3.17
C VAL A 276 7.71 2.47 3.57
N PRO A 277 8.45 3.06 2.63
CA PRO A 277 9.75 3.70 2.88
C PRO A 277 9.75 4.61 4.11
N LEU A 278 8.76 5.50 4.21
CA LEU A 278 8.66 6.48 5.29
C LEU A 278 8.74 5.88 6.71
N ILE A 279 8.17 4.68 6.91
CA ILE A 279 8.20 4.01 8.22
C ILE A 279 9.63 3.56 8.53
N ILE A 280 10.28 2.90 7.59
CA ILE A 280 11.65 2.39 7.74
C ILE A 280 12.63 3.53 7.91
N GLU A 281 12.52 4.57 7.10
CA GLU A 281 13.36 5.76 7.15
C GLU A 281 13.26 6.48 8.49
N LYS A 282 12.05 6.71 9.00
CA LYS A 282 11.85 7.33 10.32
C LYS A 282 12.46 6.49 11.44
N ILE A 283 12.32 5.16 11.37
CA ILE A 283 12.91 4.27 12.36
C ILE A 283 14.44 4.40 12.35
N ILE A 284 15.06 4.33 11.17
CA ILE A 284 16.51 4.35 11.03
C ILE A 284 17.07 5.73 11.39
N LYS A 285 16.52 6.81 10.82
CA LYS A 285 16.97 8.19 11.06
C LYS A 285 16.84 8.60 12.53
N LYS A 286 15.75 8.24 13.21
CA LYS A 286 15.52 8.67 14.61
C LYS A 286 16.11 7.75 15.67
N SER A 287 16.27 6.46 15.39
CA SER A 287 16.62 5.48 16.41
C SER A 287 18.00 4.84 16.24
N VAL A 288 18.55 4.82 15.04
CA VAL A 288 19.77 4.08 14.70
C VAL A 288 20.92 5.01 14.32
N LEU A 289 20.75 5.85 13.30
CA LEU A 289 21.82 6.72 12.78
C LEU A 289 22.44 7.64 13.85
N PRO A 290 21.68 8.33 14.73
CA PRO A 290 22.27 9.21 15.74
C PRO A 290 23.27 8.51 16.65
N LYS A 291 23.08 7.22 16.90
CA LYS A 291 24.00 6.43 17.74
C LYS A 291 25.31 6.10 17.00
N LEU A 292 25.26 5.96 15.67
CA LEU A 292 26.41 5.65 14.83
C LEU A 292 27.21 6.89 14.43
N GLU A 293 26.59 8.05 14.42
CA GLU A 293 27.20 9.32 14.00
C GLU A 293 28.02 10.00 15.09
N THR A 294 28.04 9.47 16.32
CA THR A 294 28.89 10.00 17.37
C THR A 294 30.36 9.97 16.99
N PRO A 295 31.18 10.99 17.39
CA PRO A 295 32.61 11.03 17.05
C PRO A 295 33.37 9.78 17.43
N ALA A 296 33.07 9.20 18.59
CA ALA A 296 33.67 7.95 19.04
C ALA A 296 33.33 6.78 18.11
N MET A 297 32.06 6.65 17.68
CA MET A 297 31.61 5.58 16.81
C MET A 297 32.20 5.72 15.40
N LYS A 298 32.29 6.93 14.85
CA LYS A 298 32.96 7.20 13.56
C LYS A 298 34.43 6.78 13.55
N ILE A 299 35.14 6.89 14.69
CA ILE A 299 36.53 6.41 14.82
C ILE A 299 36.55 4.88 14.85
N LEU A 300 35.69 4.26 15.65
CA LEU A 300 35.62 2.80 15.77
C LEU A 300 35.25 2.11 14.45
N LEU A 301 34.37 2.70 13.67
CA LEU A 301 33.97 2.20 12.34
C LEU A 301 35.12 2.21 11.30
N LYS A 302 36.22 2.93 11.54
CA LYS A 302 37.42 2.92 10.67
C LYS A 302 38.33 1.71 10.92
N VAL A 303 38.12 0.97 12.02
CA VAL A 303 38.94 -0.21 12.34
C VAL A 303 38.22 -1.46 11.84
N PRO A 304 38.74 -2.23 10.85
CA PRO A 304 38.02 -3.29 10.15
C PRO A 304 37.37 -4.32 11.08
N ILE A 305 38.11 -4.90 12.03
CA ILE A 305 37.57 -5.93 12.94
C ILE A 305 36.50 -5.37 13.88
N ILE A 306 36.63 -4.12 14.30
CA ILE A 306 35.67 -3.44 15.18
C ILE A 306 34.45 -3.05 14.35
N ASN A 307 34.64 -2.60 13.11
CA ASN A 307 33.58 -2.27 12.16
C ASN A 307 32.63 -3.46 11.96
N ASP A 308 33.16 -4.65 11.68
CA ASP A 308 32.33 -5.84 11.45
C ASP A 308 31.54 -6.25 12.71
N LYS A 309 32.15 -6.12 13.90
CA LYS A 309 31.45 -6.36 15.18
C LYS A 309 30.35 -5.33 15.42
N ILE A 310 30.59 -4.06 15.11
CA ILE A 310 29.58 -2.99 15.24
C ILE A 310 28.42 -3.24 14.29
N LYS A 311 28.70 -3.53 13.01
CA LYS A 311 27.66 -3.86 12.01
C LYS A 311 26.80 -5.04 12.45
N SER A 312 27.42 -6.14 12.90
CA SER A 312 26.69 -7.30 13.44
C SER A 312 25.83 -6.94 14.64
N SER A 313 26.36 -6.16 15.58
CA SER A 313 25.59 -5.71 16.76
C SER A 313 24.42 -4.81 16.38
N VAL A 314 24.60 -3.89 15.43
CA VAL A 314 23.53 -3.02 14.93
C VAL A 314 22.47 -3.85 14.22
N ARG A 315 22.87 -4.78 13.34
CA ARG A 315 21.97 -5.72 12.69
C ARG A 315 21.13 -6.50 13.70
N GLU A 316 21.75 -7.11 14.71
CA GLU A 316 21.06 -7.88 15.74
C GLU A 316 20.07 -7.02 16.53
N GLN A 317 20.46 -5.80 16.89
CA GLN A 317 19.56 -4.86 17.59
C GLN A 317 18.37 -4.48 16.71
N MET A 318 18.58 -4.22 15.42
CA MET A 318 17.50 -3.94 14.49
C MET A 318 16.58 -5.15 14.31
N ILE A 319 17.13 -6.34 14.08
CA ILE A 319 16.34 -7.58 13.97
C ILE A 319 15.49 -7.75 15.23
N LYS A 320 16.07 -7.57 16.42
CA LYS A 320 15.34 -7.66 17.68
C LYS A 320 14.23 -6.61 17.80
N ALA A 321 14.48 -5.36 17.40
CA ALA A 321 13.49 -4.28 17.43
C ALA A 321 12.30 -4.56 16.50
N PHE A 322 12.54 -5.29 15.40
CA PHE A 322 11.51 -5.75 14.48
C PHE A 322 10.86 -7.09 14.88
N GLY A 323 11.02 -7.52 16.15
CA GLY A 323 10.39 -8.72 16.70
C GLY A 323 11.25 -9.98 16.68
N GLY A 324 12.37 -9.98 15.96
CA GLY A 324 13.37 -11.04 15.98
C GLY A 324 13.01 -12.33 15.22
N ASN A 325 11.85 -12.39 14.57
CA ASN A 325 11.34 -13.63 13.95
C ASN A 325 11.05 -13.51 12.45
N PHE A 326 11.12 -12.32 11.88
CA PHE A 326 10.81 -12.11 10.47
C PHE A 326 11.89 -12.66 9.54
N LYS A 327 11.47 -13.12 8.37
CA LYS A 327 12.33 -13.64 7.30
C LYS A 327 12.90 -12.51 6.45
N GLU A 328 12.07 -11.53 6.13
CA GLU A 328 12.44 -10.34 5.35
C GLU A 328 11.50 -9.17 5.63
N VAL A 329 11.94 -7.97 5.26
CA VAL A 329 11.15 -6.74 5.20
C VAL A 329 10.94 -6.36 3.74
N ILE A 330 9.70 -6.36 3.28
CA ILE A 330 9.35 -5.91 1.92
C ILE A 330 8.99 -4.43 1.99
N ILE A 331 9.68 -3.61 1.22
CA ILE A 331 9.49 -2.16 1.16
C ILE A 331 8.89 -1.81 -0.20
N GLY A 332 7.79 -1.06 -0.21
CA GLY A 332 7.12 -0.70 -1.46
C GLY A 332 6.18 0.49 -1.32
N GLY A 333 5.56 0.88 -2.43
CA GLY A 333 4.56 1.94 -2.49
C GLY A 333 5.10 3.36 -2.71
N ALA A 334 6.40 3.58 -2.57
CA ALA A 334 7.09 4.84 -2.89
C ALA A 334 8.58 4.58 -3.17
N ALA A 335 9.30 5.58 -3.68
CA ALA A 335 10.75 5.52 -3.81
C ALA A 335 11.41 5.34 -2.43
N PHE A 336 12.44 4.51 -2.36
CA PHE A 336 13.17 4.26 -1.13
C PHE A 336 14.46 5.06 -1.10
N ASN A 337 14.73 5.70 0.03
CA ASN A 337 15.87 6.57 0.23
C ASN A 337 17.19 5.81 0.06
N GLN A 338 18.06 6.27 -0.86
CA GLN A 338 19.28 5.56 -1.24
C GLN A 338 20.31 5.46 -0.09
N GLU A 339 20.44 6.48 0.77
CA GLU A 339 21.36 6.41 1.91
C GLU A 339 20.92 5.40 2.95
N ILE A 340 19.61 5.35 3.21
CA ILE A 340 19.01 4.36 4.10
C ILE A 340 19.17 2.95 3.52
N GLU A 341 18.97 2.80 2.22
CA GLU A 341 19.18 1.54 1.53
C GLU A 341 20.64 1.08 1.64
N GLN A 342 21.60 1.96 1.38
CA GLN A 342 23.03 1.70 1.56
C GLN A 342 23.37 1.28 3.00
N PHE A 343 22.76 1.94 3.98
CA PHE A 343 22.92 1.59 5.38
C PHE A 343 22.41 0.16 5.67
N LEU A 344 21.19 -0.19 5.23
CA LEU A 344 20.63 -1.54 5.43
C LEU A 344 21.51 -2.61 4.79
N ARG A 345 22.05 -2.33 3.60
CA ARG A 345 22.99 -3.21 2.93
C ARG A 345 24.30 -3.34 3.70
N MET A 346 24.85 -2.24 4.19
CA MET A 346 26.11 -2.24 4.95
C MET A 346 26.06 -3.16 6.17
N ILE A 347 24.89 -3.28 6.82
CA ILE A 347 24.68 -4.16 7.98
C ILE A 347 24.09 -5.53 7.60
N ASP A 348 23.93 -5.82 6.31
CA ASP A 348 23.36 -7.06 5.78
C ASP A 348 21.96 -7.35 6.38
N PHE A 349 21.10 -6.32 6.42
CA PHE A 349 19.72 -6.43 6.91
C PHE A 349 18.82 -7.10 5.85
N PRO A 350 17.94 -8.05 6.22
CA PRO A 350 17.10 -8.78 5.26
C PRO A 350 15.94 -7.91 4.77
N TYR A 351 16.15 -7.17 3.66
CA TYR A 351 15.12 -6.34 3.04
C TYR A 351 15.10 -6.53 1.52
N THR A 352 13.98 -6.22 0.92
CA THR A 352 13.82 -6.09 -0.53
C THR A 352 12.91 -4.90 -0.85
N VAL A 353 13.03 -4.37 -2.06
CA VAL A 353 12.16 -3.30 -2.56
C VAL A 353 11.34 -3.85 -3.72
N GLY A 354 10.01 -3.76 -3.60
CA GLY A 354 9.08 -4.15 -4.65
C GLY A 354 8.46 -2.92 -5.34
N TYR A 355 8.03 -3.10 -6.57
CA TYR A 355 7.34 -2.09 -7.35
C TYR A 355 5.98 -2.59 -7.82
N GLY A 356 5.00 -1.73 -7.72
CA GLY A 356 3.65 -2.02 -8.17
C GLY A 356 2.74 -0.79 -8.12
N MET A 357 1.53 -0.97 -8.61
CA MET A 357 0.50 0.05 -8.60
C MET A 357 -0.88 -0.57 -8.48
N THR A 358 -1.88 0.22 -8.10
CA THR A 358 -3.25 -0.25 -7.91
C THR A 358 -3.78 -0.97 -9.14
N GLU A 359 -3.43 -0.47 -10.31
CA GLU A 359 -3.80 -1.00 -11.63
C GLU A 359 -3.22 -2.41 -11.92
N CYS A 360 -2.33 -2.92 -11.04
CA CYS A 360 -1.75 -4.27 -11.12
C CYS A 360 -2.01 -5.14 -9.88
N ALA A 361 -2.83 -4.74 -8.96
CA ALA A 361 -3.36 -5.48 -7.80
C ALA A 361 -2.37 -6.06 -6.75
N PRO A 362 -1.17 -5.55 -6.42
CA PRO A 362 -0.49 -4.42 -7.02
C PRO A 362 0.79 -4.76 -7.80
N ILE A 363 1.38 -5.99 -7.69
CA ILE A 363 2.80 -6.26 -7.98
C ILE A 363 3.13 -6.24 -9.47
N ILE A 364 4.23 -5.58 -9.82
CA ILE A 364 4.85 -5.57 -11.16
C ILE A 364 6.26 -6.14 -11.09
N CYS A 365 7.10 -5.65 -10.17
CA CYS A 365 8.49 -6.11 -10.01
C CYS A 365 8.78 -6.48 -8.56
N TYR A 366 9.61 -7.53 -8.40
CA TYR A 366 10.09 -8.02 -7.12
C TYR A 366 11.32 -8.91 -7.32
N GLU A 367 12.17 -9.01 -6.31
CA GLU A 367 13.20 -10.06 -6.20
C GLU A 367 13.39 -10.43 -4.71
N ASP A 368 13.63 -11.69 -4.43
CA ASP A 368 13.97 -12.19 -3.10
C ASP A 368 15.18 -11.45 -2.51
N TRP A 369 15.13 -11.09 -1.23
CA TRP A 369 16.14 -10.25 -0.59
C TRP A 369 17.58 -10.77 -0.72
N LYS A 370 17.76 -12.09 -0.85
CA LYS A 370 19.09 -12.70 -1.02
C LYS A 370 19.70 -12.46 -2.41
N ARG A 371 18.83 -12.21 -3.41
CA ARG A 371 19.22 -11.95 -4.80
C ARG A 371 18.95 -10.52 -5.22
N PHE A 372 18.30 -9.77 -4.36
CA PHE A 372 17.90 -8.40 -4.61
C PHE A 372 19.10 -7.51 -4.92
N LYS A 373 19.02 -6.74 -6.01
CA LYS A 373 20.02 -5.76 -6.40
C LYS A 373 19.64 -4.38 -5.83
N PRO A 374 20.41 -3.82 -4.90
CA PRO A 374 20.16 -2.49 -4.35
C PRO A 374 20.07 -1.40 -5.41
N GLY A 375 19.20 -0.41 -5.16
CA GLY A 375 18.88 0.64 -6.11
C GLY A 375 17.91 0.22 -7.20
N SER A 376 17.50 -1.05 -7.24
CA SER A 376 16.44 -1.54 -8.12
C SER A 376 15.14 -1.79 -7.35
N CYS A 377 14.10 -2.19 -8.06
CA CYS A 377 12.88 -2.76 -7.48
C CYS A 377 12.69 -4.23 -7.89
N GLY A 378 13.80 -4.92 -8.20
CA GLY A 378 13.77 -6.29 -8.65
C GLY A 378 13.46 -6.45 -10.14
N LYS A 379 13.03 -7.64 -10.51
CA LYS A 379 12.69 -8.08 -11.87
C LYS A 379 11.18 -8.22 -12.03
N ALA A 380 10.72 -8.41 -13.27
CA ALA A 380 9.32 -8.71 -13.54
C ALA A 380 8.83 -9.87 -12.64
N ALA A 381 7.72 -9.65 -11.95
CA ALA A 381 7.09 -10.67 -11.14
C ALA A 381 6.62 -11.87 -12.01
N PRO A 382 6.58 -13.10 -11.48
CA PRO A 382 6.03 -14.24 -12.20
C PRO A 382 4.71 -13.93 -12.92
N ARG A 383 4.59 -14.38 -14.17
CA ARG A 383 3.44 -14.14 -15.07
C ARG A 383 3.28 -12.70 -15.58
N MET A 384 4.18 -11.77 -15.17
CA MET A 384 4.22 -10.42 -15.72
C MET A 384 5.33 -10.29 -16.76
N GLU A 385 5.05 -9.52 -17.80
CA GLU A 385 6.03 -9.01 -18.75
C GLU A 385 6.25 -7.53 -18.46
N VAL A 386 7.51 -7.11 -18.43
CA VAL A 386 7.91 -5.71 -18.19
C VAL A 386 8.89 -5.29 -19.25
N LYS A 387 8.70 -4.12 -19.82
CA LYS A 387 9.61 -3.48 -20.77
C LYS A 387 9.82 -2.03 -20.42
N ILE A 388 10.97 -1.51 -20.80
CA ILE A 388 11.24 -0.07 -20.80
C ILE A 388 11.16 0.41 -22.24
N LEU A 389 10.32 1.39 -22.50
CA LEU A 389 10.20 2.00 -23.83
C LEU A 389 11.39 2.94 -24.08
N SER A 390 12.49 2.33 -24.45
CA SER A 390 13.77 3.00 -24.71
C SER A 390 14.56 2.24 -25.78
N PRO A 391 15.33 2.93 -26.65
CA PRO A 391 16.22 2.29 -27.60
C PRO A 391 17.37 1.54 -26.90
N GLU A 392 17.78 1.99 -25.73
CA GLU A 392 18.85 1.39 -24.91
C GLU A 392 18.41 1.36 -23.44
N PRO A 393 17.60 0.37 -23.00
CA PRO A 393 17.03 0.33 -21.66
C PRO A 393 18.03 0.40 -20.50
N GLU A 394 19.28 -0.01 -20.74
CA GLU A 394 20.35 0.05 -19.73
C GLU A 394 20.87 1.48 -19.50
N ASN A 395 20.85 2.33 -20.52
CA ASN A 395 21.51 3.63 -20.51
C ASN A 395 20.56 4.81 -20.71
N VAL A 396 19.45 4.60 -21.40
CA VAL A 396 18.49 5.64 -21.75
C VAL A 396 17.16 5.37 -21.03
N VAL A 397 16.77 6.31 -20.17
CA VAL A 397 15.52 6.22 -19.42
C VAL A 397 14.31 6.19 -20.35
N GLY A 398 13.40 5.27 -20.09
CA GLY A 398 12.12 5.16 -20.80
C GLY A 398 10.98 4.83 -19.85
N GLU A 399 9.75 4.86 -20.38
CA GLU A 399 8.57 4.50 -19.63
C GLU A 399 8.51 2.99 -19.38
N ILE A 400 8.12 2.61 -18.15
CA ILE A 400 7.79 1.23 -17.81
C ILE A 400 6.44 0.89 -18.42
N VAL A 401 6.38 -0.16 -19.24
CA VAL A 401 5.13 -0.78 -19.66
C VAL A 401 5.10 -2.23 -19.18
N CYS A 402 3.93 -2.69 -18.79
CA CYS A 402 3.75 -4.05 -18.30
C CYS A 402 2.51 -4.73 -18.89
N LYS A 403 2.55 -6.06 -18.94
CA LYS A 403 1.47 -6.91 -19.43
C LYS A 403 1.41 -8.18 -18.61
N GLY A 404 0.22 -8.68 -18.35
CA GLY A 404 0.03 -9.94 -17.63
C GLY A 404 -1.28 -9.99 -16.84
N PRO A 405 -1.53 -11.09 -16.12
CA PRO A 405 -2.79 -11.32 -15.42
C PRO A 405 -3.03 -10.34 -14.26
N ASN A 406 -2.00 -9.64 -13.78
CA ASN A 406 -2.15 -8.64 -12.71
C ASN A 406 -2.85 -7.36 -13.19
N VAL A 407 -2.76 -7.06 -14.49
CA VAL A 407 -3.27 -5.81 -15.08
C VAL A 407 -4.79 -5.73 -14.96
N MET A 408 -5.28 -4.57 -14.56
CA MET A 408 -6.70 -4.23 -14.45
C MET A 408 -7.50 -4.46 -15.73
N MET A 409 -8.82 -4.47 -15.62
CA MET A 409 -9.73 -4.43 -16.78
C MET A 409 -9.82 -3.04 -17.40
N GLY A 410 -9.54 -1.99 -16.64
CA GLY A 410 -9.67 -0.58 -17.00
C GLY A 410 -10.23 0.25 -15.85
N TYR A 411 -10.57 1.51 -16.14
CA TYR A 411 -11.20 2.41 -15.19
C TYR A 411 -12.72 2.37 -15.31
N TYR A 412 -13.39 2.19 -14.18
CA TYR A 412 -14.85 2.08 -14.11
C TYR A 412 -15.54 3.33 -14.67
N LYS A 413 -16.43 3.14 -15.66
CA LYS A 413 -17.14 4.21 -16.38
C LYS A 413 -16.21 5.27 -17.00
N ASN A 414 -15.00 4.89 -17.37
CA ASN A 414 -14.03 5.82 -17.98
C ASN A 414 -13.18 5.12 -19.04
N GLU A 415 -13.78 4.86 -20.20
CA GLU A 415 -13.13 4.18 -21.33
C GLU A 415 -12.01 5.02 -21.95
N GLU A 416 -12.16 6.34 -21.96
CA GLU A 416 -11.15 7.25 -22.49
C GLU A 416 -9.83 7.13 -21.69
N ALA A 417 -9.91 7.29 -20.37
CA ALA A 417 -8.75 7.11 -19.51
C ALA A 417 -8.17 5.67 -19.55
N THR A 418 -9.01 4.67 -19.84
CA THR A 418 -8.54 3.29 -20.01
C THR A 418 -7.70 3.15 -21.27
N ARG A 419 -8.17 3.70 -22.39
CA ARG A 419 -7.44 3.69 -23.68
C ARG A 419 -6.15 4.52 -23.66
N GLU A 420 -6.06 5.52 -22.79
CA GLU A 420 -4.82 6.29 -22.59
C GLU A 420 -3.71 5.46 -21.93
N VAL A 421 -4.05 4.44 -21.14
CA VAL A 421 -3.07 3.67 -20.34
C VAL A 421 -2.94 2.21 -20.75
N ILE A 422 -3.90 1.63 -21.47
CA ILE A 422 -3.83 0.26 -22.02
C ILE A 422 -3.90 0.37 -23.53
N ASP A 423 -2.82 -0.02 -24.21
CA ASP A 423 -2.75 0.01 -25.65
C ASP A 423 -3.49 -1.17 -26.33
N GLU A 424 -3.56 -1.16 -27.66
CA GLU A 424 -4.28 -2.17 -28.45
C GLU A 424 -3.66 -3.58 -28.30
N ASP A 425 -2.37 -3.67 -27.97
CA ASP A 425 -1.65 -4.93 -27.75
C ASP A 425 -1.79 -5.43 -26.30
N GLY A 426 -2.47 -4.67 -25.43
CA GLY A 426 -2.71 -4.99 -24.02
C GLY A 426 -1.54 -4.66 -23.10
N TRP A 427 -0.60 -3.82 -23.54
CA TRP A 427 0.42 -3.25 -22.66
C TRP A 427 -0.14 -2.08 -21.87
N MET A 428 0.09 -2.10 -20.56
CA MET A 428 -0.27 -1.00 -19.67
C MET A 428 0.91 -0.05 -19.52
N HIS A 429 0.68 1.21 -19.81
CA HIS A 429 1.57 2.34 -19.60
C HIS A 429 1.47 2.81 -18.15
N THR A 430 2.56 2.68 -17.39
CA THR A 430 2.54 2.98 -15.95
C THR A 430 2.66 4.47 -15.64
N GLY A 431 3.22 5.24 -16.56
CA GLY A 431 3.62 6.63 -16.34
C GLY A 431 4.86 6.76 -15.44
N ASP A 432 5.51 5.67 -15.09
CA ASP A 432 6.77 5.65 -14.34
C ASP A 432 7.95 5.44 -15.29
N LEU A 433 9.05 6.15 -15.04
CA LEU A 433 10.26 6.14 -15.85
C LEU A 433 11.36 5.32 -15.17
N ALA A 434 12.09 4.52 -15.94
CA ALA A 434 13.10 3.62 -15.41
C ALA A 434 14.21 3.29 -16.40
N LEU A 435 15.24 2.65 -15.86
CA LEU A 435 16.24 1.87 -16.58
C LEU A 435 16.03 0.39 -16.27
N MET A 436 16.50 -0.50 -17.16
CA MET A 436 16.53 -1.94 -16.94
C MET A 436 17.88 -2.48 -17.33
N ASP A 437 18.58 -3.15 -16.42
CA ASP A 437 19.86 -3.76 -16.72
C ASP A 437 19.75 -5.07 -17.54
N SER A 438 20.88 -5.59 -17.98
CA SER A 438 20.96 -6.84 -18.76
C SER A 438 20.44 -8.08 -18.03
N GLU A 439 20.33 -8.01 -16.69
CA GLU A 439 19.75 -9.08 -15.87
C GLU A 439 18.25 -8.92 -15.65
N GLY A 440 17.65 -7.82 -16.13
CA GLY A 440 16.23 -7.49 -16.00
C GLY A 440 15.85 -6.77 -14.69
N ASN A 441 16.83 -6.27 -13.92
CA ASN A 441 16.51 -5.45 -12.74
C ASN A 441 16.08 -4.05 -13.17
N VAL A 442 14.96 -3.60 -12.64
CA VAL A 442 14.35 -2.30 -12.95
C VAL A 442 14.77 -1.26 -11.92
N THR A 443 15.30 -0.14 -12.36
CA THR A 443 15.67 1.03 -11.52
C THR A 443 14.77 2.20 -11.86
N ILE A 444 13.86 2.56 -10.95
CA ILE A 444 12.90 3.66 -11.13
C ILE A 444 13.64 5.00 -11.02
N LYS A 445 13.33 5.93 -11.92
CA LYS A 445 13.92 7.27 -12.00
C LYS A 445 12.95 8.39 -11.59
N GLY A 446 11.66 8.18 -11.80
CA GLY A 446 10.62 9.14 -11.43
C GLY A 446 9.35 8.95 -12.23
N ARG A 447 8.46 9.94 -12.18
CA ARG A 447 7.22 9.94 -12.94
C ARG A 447 7.31 10.81 -14.17
N SER A 448 6.79 10.34 -15.30
CA SER A 448 6.77 11.10 -16.56
C SER A 448 6.10 12.47 -16.43
N LYS A 449 5.01 12.55 -15.65
CA LYS A 449 4.27 13.80 -15.37
C LYS A 449 5.03 14.80 -14.49
N ASN A 450 6.02 14.34 -13.73
CA ASN A 450 6.83 15.18 -12.84
C ASN A 450 8.16 15.58 -13.47
N MET A 451 8.55 14.91 -14.55
CA MET A 451 9.79 15.21 -15.27
C MET A 451 9.81 16.67 -15.72
N LEU A 452 10.92 17.34 -15.45
CA LEU A 452 11.16 18.71 -15.87
C LEU A 452 12.12 18.73 -17.05
N LEU A 453 11.96 19.71 -17.92
CA LEU A 453 12.85 19.90 -19.06
C LEU A 453 13.86 21.01 -18.71
N GLY A 454 15.12 20.67 -18.70
CA GLY A 454 16.21 21.64 -18.52
C GLY A 454 16.31 22.59 -19.71
N ALA A 455 16.93 23.76 -19.48
CA ALA A 455 17.10 24.82 -20.49
C ALA A 455 17.81 24.35 -21.78
N SER A 456 18.62 23.29 -21.68
CA SER A 456 19.33 22.69 -22.83
C SER A 456 18.66 21.41 -23.34
N GLY A 457 17.40 21.15 -22.95
CA GLY A 457 16.63 19.98 -23.42
C GLY A 457 16.90 18.67 -22.68
N GLN A 458 17.65 18.69 -21.58
CA GLN A 458 17.86 17.48 -20.77
C GLN A 458 16.65 17.19 -19.89
N ASN A 459 16.33 15.90 -19.74
CA ASN A 459 15.35 15.44 -18.77
C ASN A 459 15.90 15.55 -17.36
N ILE A 460 15.14 16.16 -16.46
CA ILE A 460 15.45 16.29 -15.05
C ILE A 460 14.38 15.52 -14.28
N TYR A 461 14.81 14.66 -13.39
CA TYR A 461 13.97 13.83 -12.54
C TYR A 461 13.95 14.42 -11.12
N PRO A 462 12.90 15.19 -10.75
CA PRO A 462 12.85 15.88 -9.46
C PRO A 462 13.05 14.95 -8.28
N GLU A 463 12.51 13.73 -8.36
CA GLU A 463 12.55 12.74 -7.30
C GLU A 463 14.01 12.34 -6.93
N GLU A 464 14.91 12.28 -7.90
CA GLU A 464 16.33 11.97 -7.64
C GLU A 464 17.03 13.10 -6.87
N ILE A 465 16.66 14.35 -7.13
CA ILE A 465 17.21 15.52 -6.43
C ILE A 465 16.61 15.60 -5.03
N GLU A 466 15.31 15.36 -4.91
CA GLU A 466 14.59 15.37 -3.64
C GLU A 466 15.10 14.29 -2.68
N ASP A 467 15.41 13.10 -3.20
CA ASP A 467 16.01 12.03 -2.39
C ASP A 467 17.29 12.50 -1.70
N LYS A 468 18.17 13.17 -2.43
CA LYS A 468 19.40 13.76 -1.88
C LYS A 468 19.11 14.89 -0.91
N LEU A 469 18.20 15.79 -1.26
CA LEU A 469 17.85 16.94 -0.44
C LEU A 469 17.20 16.53 0.89
N ASN A 470 16.35 15.51 0.89
CA ASN A 470 15.70 14.98 2.08
C ASN A 470 16.67 14.28 3.07
N ASN A 471 17.94 14.08 2.67
CA ASN A 471 19.00 13.58 3.55
C ASN A 471 19.85 14.70 4.15
N MET A 472 19.61 15.94 3.76
CA MET A 472 20.38 17.07 4.26
C MET A 472 19.89 17.57 5.63
N PRO A 473 20.74 18.26 6.41
CA PRO A 473 20.40 18.72 7.75
C PRO A 473 19.08 19.49 7.81
N TYR A 474 18.23 19.12 8.75
CA TYR A 474 16.94 19.75 9.05
C TYR A 474 15.95 19.80 7.88
N VAL A 475 16.05 18.94 6.89
CA VAL A 475 15.07 18.78 5.82
C VAL A 475 14.11 17.65 6.19
N ALA A 476 12.85 17.96 6.47
CA ALA A 476 11.82 16.97 6.69
C ALA A 476 11.20 16.46 5.39
N GLU A 477 10.90 17.39 4.47
CA GLU A 477 10.33 17.10 3.16
C GLU A 477 10.75 18.17 2.14
N SER A 478 10.87 17.76 0.89
CA SER A 478 11.15 18.69 -0.20
C SER A 478 10.44 18.34 -1.48
N ILE A 479 10.23 19.33 -2.33
CA ILE A 479 9.84 19.16 -3.73
C ILE A 479 10.65 20.10 -4.61
N ILE A 480 11.05 19.59 -5.77
CA ILE A 480 11.74 20.37 -6.79
C ILE A 480 10.72 20.80 -7.85
N VAL A 481 10.66 22.09 -8.07
CA VAL A 481 9.78 22.71 -9.08
C VAL A 481 10.58 23.58 -10.03
N GLN A 482 10.00 23.87 -11.19
CA GLN A 482 10.57 24.82 -12.13
C GLN A 482 9.83 26.15 -12.04
N GLN A 483 10.56 27.25 -11.75
CA GLN A 483 10.04 28.61 -11.70
C GLN A 483 10.93 29.50 -12.58
N ASN A 484 10.36 30.19 -13.55
CA ASN A 484 11.10 31.03 -14.50
C ASN A 484 12.31 30.27 -15.12
N GLU A 485 12.06 29.06 -15.63
CA GLU A 485 13.06 28.16 -16.24
C GLU A 485 14.20 27.72 -15.31
N LYS A 486 14.14 28.03 -14.02
CA LYS A 486 15.13 27.63 -13.02
C LYS A 486 14.55 26.61 -12.06
N LEU A 487 15.40 25.70 -11.60
CA LEU A 487 15.00 24.74 -10.57
C LEU A 487 15.01 25.43 -9.19
N VAL A 488 13.94 25.24 -8.46
CA VAL A 488 13.74 25.76 -7.11
C VAL A 488 13.38 24.61 -6.19
N GLY A 489 14.10 24.48 -5.09
CA GLY A 489 13.79 23.57 -4.01
C GLY A 489 12.80 24.24 -3.03
N LEU A 490 11.61 23.66 -2.88
CA LEU A 490 10.69 24.03 -1.81
C LEU A 490 10.93 23.05 -0.67
N VAL A 491 11.19 23.54 0.53
CA VAL A 491 11.58 22.70 1.68
C VAL A 491 10.68 22.97 2.86
N TYR A 492 10.16 21.91 3.44
CA TYR A 492 9.58 21.91 4.78
C TYR A 492 10.64 21.41 5.76
N PRO A 493 11.15 22.28 6.66
CA PRO A 493 12.17 21.91 7.63
C PRO A 493 11.63 20.98 8.73
N ASP A 494 12.51 20.18 9.33
CA ASP A 494 12.24 19.54 10.62
C ASP A 494 12.42 20.59 11.73
N PHE A 495 11.38 21.37 11.96
CA PHE A 495 11.37 22.45 12.95
C PHE A 495 11.63 21.93 14.36
N ASP A 496 11.10 20.73 14.69
CA ASP A 496 11.26 20.14 16.03
C ASP A 496 12.73 19.82 16.30
N GLU A 497 13.42 19.20 15.34
CA GLU A 497 14.84 18.90 15.44
C GLU A 497 15.69 20.17 15.46
N ALA A 498 15.39 21.13 14.59
CA ALA A 498 16.12 22.40 14.51
C ALA A 498 16.02 23.19 15.83
N PHE A 499 14.82 23.32 16.39
CA PHE A 499 14.61 24.02 17.65
C PHE A 499 15.21 23.29 18.86
N ALA A 500 15.20 21.96 18.86
CA ALA A 500 15.88 21.15 19.87
C ALA A 500 17.40 21.39 19.87
N HIS A 501 17.99 21.72 18.72
CA HIS A 501 19.39 22.10 18.57
C HIS A 501 19.63 23.59 18.77
N GLY A 502 18.63 24.37 19.16
CA GLY A 502 18.76 25.81 19.47
C GLY A 502 18.76 26.74 18.27
N LEU A 503 18.41 26.23 17.06
CA LEU A 503 18.30 27.04 15.87
C LEU A 503 17.00 27.87 15.89
N LYS A 504 17.05 29.06 15.28
CA LYS A 504 15.90 29.94 15.05
C LYS A 504 15.51 29.92 13.57
N ASN A 505 14.35 30.47 13.22
CA ASN A 505 13.91 30.54 11.82
C ASN A 505 14.94 31.22 10.89
N ALA A 506 15.63 32.29 11.35
CA ALA A 506 16.66 32.95 10.56
C ALA A 506 17.90 32.05 10.32
N ASP A 507 18.20 31.15 11.25
CA ASP A 507 19.30 30.19 11.09
C ASP A 507 18.94 29.12 10.07
N LEU A 508 17.65 28.74 9.98
CA LEU A 508 17.16 27.76 8.99
C LEU A 508 17.34 28.26 7.55
N GLU A 509 17.14 29.54 7.28
CA GLU A 509 17.39 30.11 5.94
C GLU A 509 18.88 29.96 5.55
N ARG A 510 19.79 30.22 6.48
CA ARG A 510 21.23 30.00 6.27
C ARG A 510 21.56 28.54 6.04
N VAL A 511 21.01 27.64 6.87
CA VAL A 511 21.22 26.19 6.73
C VAL A 511 20.67 25.67 5.39
N MET A 512 19.51 26.12 4.95
CA MET A 512 18.96 25.74 3.64
C MET A 512 19.83 26.25 2.48
N GLU A 513 20.44 27.41 2.60
CA GLU A 513 21.39 27.88 1.58
C GLU A 513 22.71 27.07 1.60
N GLU A 514 23.21 26.68 2.76
CA GLU A 514 24.35 25.76 2.90
C GLU A 514 24.00 24.40 2.26
N ASN A 515 22.81 23.86 2.54
CA ASN A 515 22.31 22.62 1.93
C ASN A 515 22.22 22.74 0.39
N ARG A 516 21.75 23.89 -0.13
CA ARG A 516 21.68 24.11 -1.58
C ARG A 516 23.08 24.07 -2.23
N VAL A 517 24.03 24.72 -1.62
CA VAL A 517 25.42 24.75 -2.13
C VAL A 517 26.00 23.33 -2.12
N GLU A 518 25.85 22.61 -1.02
CA GLU A 518 26.34 21.23 -0.90
C GLU A 518 25.64 20.30 -1.89
N LEU A 519 24.31 20.37 -1.99
CA LEU A 519 23.52 19.58 -2.95
C LEU A 519 24.02 19.80 -4.39
N ASN A 520 24.28 21.06 -4.77
CA ASN A 520 24.71 21.39 -6.11
C ASN A 520 26.10 20.82 -6.45
N THR A 521 26.94 20.51 -5.47
CA THR A 521 28.21 19.80 -5.72
C THR A 521 28.01 18.36 -6.19
N GLN A 522 26.86 17.79 -5.86
CA GLN A 522 26.49 16.41 -6.16
C GLN A 522 25.62 16.28 -7.42
N LEU A 523 25.22 17.41 -8.01
CA LEU A 523 24.31 17.44 -9.16
C LEU A 523 25.02 17.88 -10.44
N PRO A 524 24.67 17.29 -11.59
CA PRO A 524 25.08 17.81 -12.89
C PRO A 524 24.68 19.28 -13.07
N ALA A 525 25.45 20.04 -13.82
CA ALA A 525 25.24 21.49 -14.00
C ALA A 525 23.81 21.84 -14.46
N TYR A 526 23.21 21.03 -15.31
CA TYR A 526 21.85 21.26 -15.85
C TYR A 526 20.72 21.02 -14.84
N SER A 527 21.00 20.35 -13.73
CA SER A 527 20.01 20.01 -12.68
C SER A 527 20.27 20.73 -11.34
N GLN A 528 21.18 21.70 -11.33
CA GLN A 528 21.50 22.48 -10.13
C GLN A 528 20.34 23.36 -9.70
N ILE A 529 20.13 23.45 -8.38
CA ILE A 529 19.08 24.24 -7.75
C ILE A 529 19.53 25.69 -7.65
N SER A 530 18.74 26.61 -8.20
CA SER A 530 19.04 28.05 -8.19
C SER A 530 18.73 28.73 -6.85
N LYS A 531 17.68 28.23 -6.16
CA LYS A 531 17.20 28.79 -4.89
C LYS A 531 16.49 27.74 -4.08
N MET A 532 16.56 27.82 -2.75
CA MET A 532 15.64 27.15 -1.83
C MET A 532 14.65 28.11 -1.21
N LYS A 533 13.43 27.66 -0.99
CA LYS A 533 12.37 28.39 -0.29
C LYS A 533 11.85 27.52 0.85
N ILE A 534 11.80 28.09 2.06
CA ILE A 534 11.23 27.44 3.23
C ILE A 534 9.71 27.56 3.16
N TYR A 535 9.04 26.42 3.36
CA TYR A 535 7.61 26.35 3.59
C TYR A 535 7.34 26.24 5.09
N PRO A 536 6.46 27.07 5.64
CA PRO A 536 6.19 27.10 7.09
C PRO A 536 5.30 25.95 7.56
N GLU A 537 4.57 25.32 6.65
CA GLU A 537 3.63 24.25 6.90
C GLU A 537 3.98 23.01 6.07
N GLU A 538 3.56 21.83 6.53
CA GLU A 538 3.72 20.60 5.75
C GLU A 538 3.05 20.72 4.37
N PHE A 539 3.66 20.10 3.38
CA PHE A 539 3.05 20.04 2.05
C PHE A 539 1.73 19.26 2.09
N GLU A 540 0.75 19.76 1.36
CA GLU A 540 -0.53 19.05 1.22
C GLU A 540 -0.31 17.70 0.52
N LYS A 541 -0.83 16.64 1.15
CA LYS A 541 -0.63 15.27 0.69
C LYS A 541 -1.92 14.63 0.25
N THR A 542 -1.78 13.68 -0.63
CA THR A 542 -2.84 12.71 -0.91
C THR A 542 -3.04 11.80 0.31
N PRO A 543 -4.16 11.06 0.42
CA PRO A 543 -4.32 10.02 1.45
C PRO A 543 -3.21 8.96 1.42
N LYS A 544 -2.53 8.79 0.28
CA LYS A 544 -1.33 7.94 0.12
C LYS A 544 -0.04 8.58 0.65
N LYS A 545 -0.13 9.71 1.34
CA LYS A 545 1.01 10.48 1.87
C LYS A 545 1.97 11.01 0.79
N SER A 546 1.59 11.00 -0.48
CA SER A 546 2.34 11.64 -1.56
C SER A 546 2.01 13.12 -1.65
N ILE A 547 3.01 13.99 -1.80
CA ILE A 547 2.81 15.43 -1.91
C ILE A 547 2.04 15.76 -3.19
N LYS A 548 1.04 16.62 -3.10
CA LYS A 548 0.26 17.13 -4.23
C LYS A 548 1.05 18.21 -4.99
N ARG A 549 2.03 17.79 -5.78
CA ARG A 549 2.95 18.66 -6.50
C ARG A 549 2.28 19.76 -7.31
N TYR A 550 1.14 19.46 -7.91
CA TYR A 550 0.38 20.41 -8.76
C TYR A 550 -0.05 21.69 -8.03
N LEU A 551 -0.12 21.66 -6.69
CA LEU A 551 -0.45 22.83 -5.88
C LEU A 551 0.73 23.82 -5.75
N TYR A 552 1.94 23.37 -6.04
CA TYR A 552 3.19 24.10 -5.82
C TYR A 552 3.92 24.44 -7.12
N GLN A 553 3.46 23.92 -8.24
CA GLN A 553 3.94 24.31 -9.56
C GLN A 553 3.25 25.61 -9.97
N GLU A 554 4.01 26.58 -10.45
CA GLU A 554 3.41 27.77 -11.08
C GLU A 554 2.59 27.30 -12.28
N ALA A 555 1.37 27.82 -12.43
CA ALA A 555 0.56 27.55 -13.61
C ALA A 555 1.39 27.92 -14.85
N LYS A 556 1.58 26.95 -15.74
CA LYS A 556 2.13 27.26 -17.06
C LYS A 556 1.12 28.19 -17.71
N GLY A 557 1.45 29.49 -17.79
CA GLY A 557 0.67 30.51 -18.48
C GLY A 557 0.60 30.27 -19.98
#